data_1e8df852cb7453a7c0812672863d748b
#
_entry.id   1e8df852cb7453a7c0812672863d748b
#
_cell.length_a   1.000
_cell.length_b   1.000
_cell.length_c   1.000
_cell.angle_alpha   90.00
_cell.angle_beta   90.00
_cell.angle_gamma   90.00
#
_symmetry.space_group_name_H-M   'P 1'
#
loop_
_entity.id
_entity.type
_entity.pdbx_description
1 polymer ?
#
loop_
_entity_poly.entity_id
_entity_poly.type
_entity_poly.pdbx_seq_one_letter_code
_entity_poly.pdbx_strand_id
1 'polypeptide(L)'
;MKSTLYLSLLTLPMIGFVQAQGQHHLIDELSSKQTALIQATVNSVIAIDENEFVFNNALQNEDWNDFFYRHAPHLLEFKAVILHWAGHASINPKLLLALMELQSSVLSEPSKSNIMLPFGTLSNKAGFAEQVQDLAITLNQRFYEYAQKVEGKVRSSPTNSATSSLISVLIKTQLKPYGSLNKLVGIYETLSNVPLLLSQNKTPAASLNPSNSFYMSFPWPSGYAWYSGGAHSNTGSGYPYSSLDFNNGSGGWGSNTPWVQAAHGGTVTRYSSCNIRVTHSSGYATQYYHMSNLQYRSGDVINSGAWLGRYANNKNQALCQGGQSSGPHVHFSLLNNGRFTSLHNWYISNYRIDVGNSNYDDNCRNFYFEKNGYKTCAWRALYK
;
A
#
# COMPACT_ATOMS: atom_id res chain seq x y z
N MET A 1 -20.55 37.64 -59.55
CA MET A 1 -19.93 36.38 -59.06
C MET A 1 -19.36 36.61 -57.67
N LYS A 2 -20.07 36.19 -56.63
CA LYS A 2 -19.63 36.28 -55.23
C LYS A 2 -19.08 34.91 -54.83
N SER A 3 -17.79 34.83 -54.56
CA SER A 3 -17.11 33.64 -54.09
C SER A 3 -17.22 33.57 -52.56
N THR A 4 -17.92 32.55 -52.07
CA THR A 4 -18.07 32.29 -50.63
C THR A 4 -16.97 31.32 -50.21
N LEU A 5 -16.04 31.78 -49.39
CA LEU A 5 -15.02 30.92 -48.74
C LEU A 5 -15.69 30.16 -47.58
N TYR A 6 -15.74 28.84 -47.69
CA TYR A 6 -16.06 27.96 -46.56
C TYR A 6 -14.80 27.74 -45.69
N LEU A 7 -14.85 28.26 -44.48
CA LEU A 7 -13.86 28.00 -43.45
C LEU A 7 -14.26 26.68 -42.77
N SER A 8 -13.56 25.58 -43.07
CA SER A 8 -13.74 24.31 -42.38
C SER A 8 -13.02 24.39 -41.01
N LEU A 9 -13.81 24.48 -39.95
CA LEU A 9 -13.30 24.23 -38.60
C LEU A 9 -12.88 22.75 -38.47
N LEU A 10 -11.61 22.51 -38.43
CA LEU A 10 -11.04 21.23 -37.98
C LEU A 10 -11.27 21.11 -36.46
N THR A 11 -12.27 20.35 -36.05
CA THR A 11 -12.43 19.90 -34.68
C THR A 11 -11.39 18.84 -34.42
N LEU A 12 -10.34 19.21 -33.70
CA LEU A 12 -9.42 18.25 -33.07
C LEU A 12 -10.22 17.36 -32.14
N PRO A 13 -10.08 16.02 -32.21
CA PRO A 13 -10.69 15.16 -31.22
C PRO A 13 -10.04 15.45 -29.86
N MET A 14 -10.85 15.87 -28.88
CA MET A 14 -10.42 15.82 -27.48
C MET A 14 -10.10 14.36 -27.16
N ILE A 15 -8.82 14.06 -27.02
CA ILE A 15 -8.35 12.80 -26.44
C ILE A 15 -8.88 12.83 -25.01
N GLY A 16 -9.97 12.12 -24.78
CA GLY A 16 -10.53 11.93 -23.44
C GLY A 16 -9.49 11.18 -22.61
N PHE A 17 -8.81 11.88 -21.72
CA PHE A 17 -8.04 11.24 -20.67
C PHE A 17 -9.03 10.43 -19.83
N VAL A 18 -8.96 9.10 -19.93
CA VAL A 18 -9.68 8.22 -19.03
C VAL A 18 -9.03 8.43 -17.66
N GLN A 19 -9.70 9.18 -16.80
CA GLN A 19 -9.30 9.34 -15.42
C GLN A 19 -9.24 7.95 -14.78
N ALA A 20 -8.04 7.52 -14.42
CA ALA A 20 -7.81 6.32 -13.66
C ALA A 20 -8.22 6.57 -12.20
N GLN A 21 -9.53 6.76 -11.95
CA GLN A 21 -10.06 6.77 -10.59
C GLN A 21 -10.11 5.32 -10.10
N GLY A 22 -9.18 4.96 -9.22
CA GLY A 22 -9.26 3.72 -8.46
C GLY A 22 -10.55 3.74 -7.65
N GLN A 23 -11.37 2.69 -7.78
CA GLN A 23 -12.52 2.54 -6.88
C GLN A 23 -11.99 2.27 -5.47
N HIS A 24 -12.41 3.07 -4.51
CA HIS A 24 -12.02 2.92 -3.12
C HIS A 24 -12.57 1.61 -2.53
N HIS A 25 -11.76 0.93 -1.76
CA HIS A 25 -12.25 -0.15 -0.90
C HIS A 25 -13.01 0.48 0.26
N LEU A 26 -14.33 0.26 0.27
CA LEU A 26 -15.18 0.75 1.35
C LEU A 26 -15.06 -0.21 2.54
N ILE A 27 -14.69 0.33 3.69
CA ILE A 27 -14.71 -0.38 4.97
C ILE A 27 -15.97 0.00 5.73
N ASP A 28 -16.50 -0.95 6.50
CA ASP A 28 -17.68 -0.70 7.35
C ASP A 28 -17.40 0.43 8.33
N GLU A 29 -18.28 1.42 8.41
CA GLU A 29 -18.21 2.45 9.43
C GLU A 29 -18.45 1.86 10.82
N LEU A 30 -17.66 2.31 11.79
CA LEU A 30 -17.81 1.92 13.18
C LEU A 30 -18.90 2.74 13.85
N SER A 31 -19.85 2.08 14.52
CA SER A 31 -20.84 2.76 15.34
C SER A 31 -20.17 3.52 16.51
N SER A 32 -20.85 4.53 17.06
CA SER A 32 -20.36 5.28 18.21
C SER A 32 -20.07 4.37 19.42
N LYS A 33 -20.88 3.33 19.63
CA LYS A 33 -20.65 2.32 20.67
C LYS A 33 -19.38 1.51 20.44
N GLN A 34 -19.11 1.10 19.20
CA GLN A 34 -17.88 0.39 18.84
C GLN A 34 -16.65 1.29 19.00
N THR A 35 -16.74 2.54 18.57
CA THR A 35 -15.68 3.54 18.75
C THR A 35 -15.35 3.77 20.24
N ALA A 36 -16.36 3.88 21.09
CA ALA A 36 -16.18 4.00 22.55
C ALA A 36 -15.54 2.73 23.15
N LEU A 37 -15.94 1.54 22.68
CA LEU A 37 -15.37 0.28 23.14
C LEU A 37 -13.88 0.15 22.73
N ILE A 38 -13.53 0.54 21.50
CA ILE A 38 -12.15 0.57 21.03
C ILE A 38 -11.33 1.49 21.95
N GLN A 39 -11.79 2.71 22.18
CA GLN A 39 -11.10 3.67 23.04
C GLN A 39 -10.89 3.14 24.47
N ALA A 40 -11.92 2.56 25.07
CA ALA A 40 -11.83 1.97 26.40
C ALA A 40 -10.83 0.80 26.45
N THR A 41 -10.82 -0.04 25.42
CA THR A 41 -9.92 -1.20 25.35
C THR A 41 -8.47 -0.76 25.11
N VAL A 42 -8.24 0.20 24.21
CA VAL A 42 -6.89 0.74 23.93
C VAL A 42 -6.29 1.40 25.17
N ASN A 43 -7.08 2.11 25.95
CA ASN A 43 -6.59 2.75 27.19
C ASN A 43 -6.18 1.75 28.29
N SER A 44 -6.61 0.50 28.19
CA SER A 44 -6.37 -0.56 29.19
C SER A 44 -5.32 -1.58 28.75
N VAL A 45 -4.83 -1.53 27.52
CA VAL A 45 -3.98 -2.56 26.90
C VAL A 45 -2.57 -2.06 26.65
N ILE A 46 -1.59 -2.96 26.78
CA ILE A 46 -0.20 -2.78 26.35
C ILE A 46 -0.18 -2.54 24.83
N ALA A 47 0.59 -1.56 24.37
CA ALA A 47 0.62 -1.18 22.96
C ALA A 47 1.28 -2.26 22.08
N ILE A 48 0.72 -2.50 20.90
CA ILE A 48 1.32 -3.31 19.82
C ILE A 48 2.55 -2.59 19.26
N ASP A 49 3.65 -3.30 19.02
CA ASP A 49 4.78 -2.75 18.28
C ASP A 49 4.38 -2.53 16.82
N GLU A 50 4.35 -1.27 16.39
CA GLU A 50 3.98 -0.94 15.02
C GLU A 50 4.94 -1.51 13.97
N ASN A 51 6.19 -1.82 14.35
CA ASN A 51 7.12 -2.52 13.46
C ASN A 51 6.69 -3.98 13.23
N GLU A 52 6.04 -4.61 14.22
CA GLU A 52 5.53 -5.97 14.09
C GLU A 52 4.13 -5.99 13.43
N PHE A 53 3.46 -4.84 13.35
CA PHE A 53 2.19 -4.71 12.63
C PHE A 53 2.42 -4.54 11.12
N VAL A 54 3.40 -3.73 10.70
CA VAL A 54 3.66 -3.44 9.28
C VAL A 54 4.61 -4.47 8.65
N PHE A 55 4.55 -4.60 7.32
CA PHE A 55 5.57 -5.32 6.55
C PHE A 55 6.87 -4.49 6.52
N ASN A 56 7.60 -4.50 7.61
CA ASN A 56 8.80 -3.70 7.81
C ASN A 56 9.99 -4.22 6.96
N ASN A 57 11.08 -3.45 6.95
CA ASN A 57 12.25 -3.77 6.12
C ASN A 57 13.01 -5.03 6.58
N ALA A 58 12.90 -5.45 7.85
CA ALA A 58 13.55 -6.66 8.33
C ALA A 58 12.96 -7.92 7.68
N LEU A 59 11.66 -7.89 7.32
CA LEU A 59 10.97 -9.00 6.68
C LEU A 59 11.30 -9.17 5.19
N GLN A 60 12.05 -8.25 4.58
CA GLN A 60 12.45 -8.36 3.17
C GLN A 60 13.38 -9.55 2.89
N ASN A 61 14.15 -9.99 3.91
CA ASN A 61 15.11 -11.09 3.80
C ASN A 61 14.54 -12.42 4.31
N GLU A 62 13.25 -12.47 4.70
CA GLU A 62 12.60 -13.70 5.14
C GLU A 62 12.50 -14.71 3.98
N ASP A 63 12.93 -15.93 4.20
CA ASP A 63 12.62 -17.04 3.28
C ASP A 63 11.17 -17.49 3.50
N TRP A 64 10.25 -16.86 2.77
CA TRP A 64 8.85 -17.18 2.85
C TRP A 64 8.51 -18.61 2.40
N ASN A 65 9.34 -19.27 1.58
CA ASN A 65 9.11 -20.67 1.23
C ASN A 65 9.37 -21.56 2.44
N ASP A 66 10.50 -21.39 3.10
CA ASP A 66 10.86 -22.11 4.30
C ASP A 66 9.89 -21.81 5.45
N PHE A 67 9.52 -20.52 5.63
CA PHE A 67 8.56 -20.11 6.63
C PHE A 67 7.20 -20.82 6.45
N PHE A 68 6.60 -20.78 5.26
CA PHE A 68 5.32 -21.42 4.99
C PHE A 68 5.43 -22.95 5.11
N TYR A 69 6.53 -23.55 4.63
CA TYR A 69 6.76 -24.98 4.76
C TYR A 69 6.73 -25.45 6.23
N ARG A 70 7.35 -24.66 7.14
CA ARG A 70 7.42 -25.00 8.56
C ARG A 70 6.14 -24.68 9.36
N HIS A 71 5.48 -23.58 9.05
CA HIS A 71 4.40 -23.06 9.89
C HIS A 71 3.00 -23.16 9.28
N ALA A 72 2.88 -23.25 7.96
CA ALA A 72 1.62 -23.27 7.25
C ALA A 72 1.68 -24.07 5.93
N PRO A 73 2.12 -25.35 5.97
CA PRO A 73 2.40 -26.13 4.74
C PRO A 73 1.17 -26.27 3.83
N HIS A 74 -0.02 -26.37 4.39
CA HIS A 74 -1.29 -26.45 3.64
C HIS A 74 -1.75 -25.12 3.05
N LEU A 75 -1.09 -23.99 3.38
CA LEU A 75 -1.31 -22.68 2.77
C LEU A 75 -0.26 -22.34 1.70
N LEU A 76 0.64 -23.25 1.34
CA LEU A 76 1.68 -23.01 0.32
C LEU A 76 1.09 -22.56 -1.03
N GLU A 77 -0.02 -23.16 -1.45
CA GLU A 77 -0.71 -22.76 -2.69
C GLU A 77 -1.27 -21.33 -2.62
N PHE A 78 -1.61 -20.82 -1.43
CA PHE A 78 -2.13 -19.49 -1.18
C PHE A 78 -1.05 -18.46 -0.82
N LYS A 79 0.20 -18.87 -0.68
CA LYS A 79 1.32 -18.00 -0.30
C LYS A 79 1.39 -16.74 -1.18
N ALA A 80 1.20 -16.89 -2.49
CA ALA A 80 1.27 -15.75 -3.42
C ALA A 80 0.18 -14.71 -3.14
N VAL A 81 -1.03 -15.12 -2.78
CA VAL A 81 -2.13 -14.23 -2.38
C VAL A 81 -1.80 -13.51 -1.08
N ILE A 82 -1.34 -14.26 -0.06
CA ILE A 82 -0.99 -13.70 1.25
C ILE A 82 0.11 -12.66 1.13
N LEU A 83 1.22 -13.00 0.46
CA LEU A 83 2.35 -12.08 0.30
C LEU A 83 2.01 -10.87 -0.56
N HIS A 84 1.17 -11.04 -1.58
CA HIS A 84 0.72 -9.92 -2.41
C HIS A 84 -0.04 -8.88 -1.59
N TRP A 85 -1.09 -9.31 -0.87
CA TRP A 85 -1.94 -8.39 -0.10
C TRP A 85 -1.26 -7.86 1.14
N ALA A 86 -0.43 -8.68 1.81
CA ALA A 86 0.44 -8.24 2.88
C ALA A 86 1.42 -7.15 2.40
N GLY A 87 2.07 -7.34 1.26
CA GLY A 87 2.97 -6.36 0.66
C GLY A 87 2.25 -5.12 0.15
N HIS A 88 1.09 -5.29 -0.51
CA HIS A 88 0.27 -4.18 -1.02
C HIS A 88 -0.23 -3.29 0.12
N ALA A 89 -0.81 -3.86 1.15
CA ALA A 89 -1.30 -3.12 2.32
C ALA A 89 -0.22 -2.80 3.35
N SER A 90 1.00 -3.30 3.16
CA SER A 90 2.10 -3.24 4.11
C SER A 90 1.72 -3.73 5.51
N ILE A 91 1.06 -4.88 5.59
CA ILE A 91 0.74 -5.60 6.83
C ILE A 91 1.69 -6.80 6.97
N ASN A 92 2.19 -7.07 8.17
CA ASN A 92 3.06 -8.22 8.42
C ASN A 92 2.35 -9.55 8.06
N PRO A 93 2.90 -10.38 7.15
CA PRO A 93 2.27 -11.65 6.78
C PRO A 93 2.07 -12.60 7.97
N LYS A 94 2.99 -12.58 8.96
CA LYS A 94 2.88 -13.42 10.17
C LYS A 94 1.68 -12.99 11.02
N LEU A 95 1.37 -11.69 11.04
CA LEU A 95 0.17 -11.18 11.72
C LEU A 95 -1.11 -11.61 11.00
N LEU A 96 -1.14 -11.62 9.67
CA LEU A 96 -2.29 -12.15 8.92
C LEU A 96 -2.50 -13.63 9.22
N LEU A 97 -1.43 -14.44 9.25
CA LEU A 97 -1.51 -15.87 9.61
C LEU A 97 -1.98 -16.08 11.05
N ALA A 98 -1.51 -15.25 12.00
CA ALA A 98 -1.96 -15.31 13.37
C ALA A 98 -3.47 -14.98 13.50
N LEU A 99 -3.98 -14.03 12.72
CA LEU A 99 -5.40 -13.70 12.66
C LEU A 99 -6.23 -14.83 12.01
N MET A 100 -5.69 -15.50 10.99
CA MET A 100 -6.32 -16.69 10.39
C MET A 100 -6.43 -17.81 11.43
N GLU A 101 -5.35 -18.09 12.17
CA GLU A 101 -5.36 -19.09 13.23
C GLU A 101 -6.36 -18.74 14.33
N LEU A 102 -6.36 -17.49 14.79
CA LEU A 102 -7.29 -17.02 15.81
C LEU A 102 -8.77 -17.24 15.43
N GLN A 103 -9.10 -17.10 14.15
CA GLN A 103 -10.49 -17.10 13.68
C GLN A 103 -10.98 -18.46 13.20
N SER A 104 -10.15 -19.21 12.56
CA SER A 104 -10.54 -20.44 11.87
C SER A 104 -9.71 -21.66 12.24
N SER A 105 -8.69 -21.52 13.11
CA SER A 105 -7.74 -22.59 13.45
C SER A 105 -7.09 -23.20 12.20
N VAL A 106 -6.89 -22.41 11.15
CA VAL A 106 -6.45 -22.90 9.85
C VAL A 106 -5.03 -23.48 9.87
N LEU A 107 -4.20 -23.09 10.83
CA LEU A 107 -2.83 -23.61 10.96
C LEU A 107 -2.81 -24.91 11.77
N SER A 108 -3.60 -25.01 12.85
CA SER A 108 -3.64 -26.16 13.75
C SER A 108 -4.63 -27.24 13.28
N GLU A 109 -5.77 -26.84 12.71
CA GLU A 109 -6.84 -27.74 12.28
C GLU A 109 -7.30 -27.41 10.85
N PRO A 110 -6.44 -27.60 9.83
CA PRO A 110 -6.77 -27.26 8.45
C PRO A 110 -7.93 -28.11 7.94
N SER A 111 -8.99 -27.44 7.49
CA SER A 111 -10.11 -28.05 6.77
C SER A 111 -10.44 -27.19 5.55
N LYS A 112 -11.15 -27.75 4.58
CA LYS A 112 -11.57 -27.00 3.40
C LYS A 112 -12.38 -25.74 3.77
N SER A 113 -13.26 -25.83 4.76
CA SER A 113 -14.05 -24.68 5.24
C SER A 113 -13.17 -23.62 5.90
N ASN A 114 -12.23 -24.02 6.77
CA ASN A 114 -11.32 -23.11 7.46
C ASN A 114 -10.38 -22.39 6.47
N ILE A 115 -9.90 -23.10 5.47
CA ILE A 115 -9.08 -22.52 4.41
C ILE A 115 -9.89 -21.53 3.57
N MET A 116 -11.11 -21.87 3.15
CA MET A 116 -11.92 -21.00 2.30
C MET A 116 -12.40 -19.73 3.00
N LEU A 117 -12.51 -19.73 4.33
CA LEU A 117 -12.94 -18.59 5.15
C LEU A 117 -11.93 -18.33 6.29
N PRO A 118 -10.66 -18.01 5.96
CA PRO A 118 -9.58 -18.00 6.94
C PRO A 118 -9.74 -16.95 8.03
N PHE A 119 -10.47 -15.89 7.77
CA PHE A 119 -10.73 -14.82 8.75
C PHE A 119 -12.15 -14.88 9.37
N GLY A 120 -12.93 -15.89 9.03
CA GLY A 120 -14.26 -16.08 9.63
C GLY A 120 -15.09 -14.81 9.61
N THR A 121 -15.53 -14.36 10.80
CA THR A 121 -16.37 -13.16 10.97
C THR A 121 -15.63 -11.83 10.86
N LEU A 122 -14.29 -11.81 10.79
CA LEU A 122 -13.52 -10.57 10.60
C LEU A 122 -13.72 -9.99 9.20
N SER A 123 -14.05 -10.83 8.21
CA SER A 123 -14.38 -10.42 6.85
C SER A 123 -15.76 -10.96 6.46
N ASN A 124 -16.55 -10.16 5.74
CA ASN A 124 -17.83 -10.58 5.16
C ASN A 124 -17.69 -11.10 3.72
N LYS A 125 -16.45 -11.23 3.22
CA LYS A 125 -16.17 -11.74 1.88
C LYS A 125 -16.20 -13.27 1.86
N ALA A 126 -16.54 -13.83 0.71
CA ALA A 126 -16.48 -15.27 0.46
C ALA A 126 -15.25 -15.60 -0.38
N GLY A 127 -14.49 -16.63 0.05
CA GLY A 127 -13.28 -17.06 -0.63
C GLY A 127 -12.00 -16.60 0.06
N PHE A 128 -10.95 -17.43 -0.09
CA PHE A 128 -9.66 -17.18 0.56
C PHE A 128 -9.04 -15.85 0.13
N ALA A 129 -8.92 -15.64 -1.18
CA ALA A 129 -8.25 -14.46 -1.73
C ALA A 129 -8.99 -13.16 -1.37
N GLU A 130 -10.31 -13.19 -1.46
CA GLU A 130 -11.18 -12.07 -1.15
C GLU A 130 -11.12 -11.68 0.34
N GLN A 131 -11.06 -12.66 1.24
CA GLN A 131 -10.90 -12.40 2.67
C GLN A 131 -9.51 -11.85 2.99
N VAL A 132 -8.44 -12.38 2.38
CA VAL A 132 -7.07 -11.88 2.57
C VAL A 132 -6.95 -10.44 2.10
N GLN A 133 -7.49 -10.12 0.93
CA GLN A 133 -7.55 -8.76 0.41
C GLN A 133 -8.30 -7.83 1.36
N ASP A 134 -9.51 -8.20 1.72
CA ASP A 134 -10.42 -7.38 2.55
C ASP A 134 -9.79 -7.04 3.90
N LEU A 135 -9.25 -8.06 4.59
CA LEU A 135 -8.68 -7.82 5.91
C LEU A 135 -7.37 -7.04 5.88
N ALA A 136 -6.47 -7.35 4.93
CA ALA A 136 -5.21 -6.62 4.81
C ALA A 136 -5.47 -5.12 4.53
N ILE A 137 -6.38 -4.81 3.61
CA ILE A 137 -6.76 -3.43 3.29
C ILE A 137 -7.46 -2.77 4.47
N THR A 138 -8.40 -3.46 5.14
CA THR A 138 -9.11 -2.92 6.31
C THR A 138 -8.14 -2.56 7.43
N LEU A 139 -7.19 -3.44 7.76
CA LEU A 139 -6.17 -3.18 8.77
C LEU A 139 -5.32 -1.94 8.42
N ASN A 140 -4.88 -1.83 7.16
CA ASN A 140 -4.14 -0.68 6.68
C ASN A 140 -4.94 0.62 6.81
N GLN A 141 -6.16 0.65 6.28
CA GLN A 141 -7.01 1.84 6.33
C GLN A 141 -7.28 2.29 7.77
N ARG A 142 -7.60 1.36 8.67
CA ARG A 142 -7.79 1.66 10.10
C ARG A 142 -6.52 2.19 10.75
N PHE A 143 -5.35 1.60 10.43
CA PHE A 143 -4.07 2.09 10.93
C PHE A 143 -3.87 3.58 10.59
N TYR A 144 -4.06 3.96 9.34
CA TYR A 144 -3.86 5.35 8.91
C TYR A 144 -4.99 6.30 9.34
N GLU A 145 -6.22 5.84 9.48
CA GLU A 145 -7.28 6.63 10.12
C GLU A 145 -6.91 7.04 11.56
N TYR A 146 -6.37 6.11 12.33
CA TYR A 146 -5.94 6.39 13.70
C TYR A 146 -4.68 7.26 13.73
N ALA A 147 -3.72 7.03 12.83
CA ALA A 147 -2.52 7.86 12.71
C ALA A 147 -2.88 9.33 12.40
N GLN A 148 -3.78 9.56 11.45
CA GLN A 148 -4.25 10.90 11.09
C GLN A 148 -4.95 11.60 12.27
N LYS A 149 -5.77 10.88 13.05
CA LYS A 149 -6.44 11.44 14.24
C LYS A 149 -5.44 11.85 15.33
N VAL A 150 -4.31 11.15 15.44
CA VAL A 150 -3.25 11.48 16.41
C VAL A 150 -2.48 12.71 15.98
N GLU A 151 -2.12 12.84 14.70
CA GLU A 151 -1.42 14.03 14.19
C GLU A 151 -2.27 15.31 14.28
N GLY A 152 -3.58 15.22 14.06
CA GLY A 152 -4.51 16.36 14.13
C GLY A 152 -4.87 16.83 15.55
N LYS A 153 -4.53 16.08 16.58
CA LYS A 153 -4.83 16.39 17.99
C LYS A 153 -3.54 16.57 18.78
N VAL A 154 -3.27 17.79 19.21
CA VAL A 154 -2.20 18.09 20.17
C VAL A 154 -2.37 17.21 21.43
N ARG A 155 -1.47 16.22 21.60
CA ARG A 155 -1.00 15.61 22.87
C ARG A 155 -2.00 15.04 23.88
N SER A 156 -3.13 14.46 23.56
CA SER A 156 -4.01 13.94 24.62
C SER A 156 -4.40 12.46 24.60
N SER A 157 -3.83 11.63 23.72
CA SER A 157 -4.02 10.19 23.85
C SER A 157 -2.85 9.42 23.21
N PRO A 158 -2.17 8.52 23.95
CA PRO A 158 -1.17 7.61 23.40
C PRO A 158 -1.86 6.43 22.71
N THR A 159 -2.78 6.69 21.79
CA THR A 159 -3.40 5.60 21.02
C THR A 159 -2.45 5.17 19.93
N ASN A 160 -1.80 4.04 20.14
CA ASN A 160 -1.01 3.34 19.14
C ASN A 160 -1.92 2.90 17.99
N SER A 161 -1.59 3.33 16.76
CA SER A 161 -2.40 3.10 15.57
C SER A 161 -2.56 1.61 15.25
N ALA A 162 -1.52 0.80 15.49
CA ALA A 162 -1.56 -0.65 15.30
C ALA A 162 -2.55 -1.32 16.28
N THR A 163 -2.49 -0.96 17.55
CA THR A 163 -3.42 -1.45 18.58
C THR A 163 -4.86 -1.11 18.22
N SER A 164 -5.12 0.16 17.86
CA SER A 164 -6.45 0.64 17.50
C SER A 164 -6.98 -0.06 16.25
N SER A 165 -6.15 -0.28 15.25
CA SER A 165 -6.49 -1.01 14.03
C SER A 165 -6.90 -2.45 14.35
N LEU A 166 -6.07 -3.20 15.09
CA LEU A 166 -6.37 -4.59 15.46
C LEU A 166 -7.65 -4.70 16.28
N ILE A 167 -7.82 -3.89 17.31
CA ILE A 167 -9.05 -3.92 18.13
C ILE A 167 -10.27 -3.61 17.28
N SER A 168 -10.18 -2.67 16.32
CA SER A 168 -11.32 -2.31 15.45
C SER A 168 -11.85 -3.48 14.62
N VAL A 169 -11.01 -4.44 14.27
CA VAL A 169 -11.45 -5.66 13.58
C VAL A 169 -11.83 -6.75 14.59
N LEU A 170 -11.10 -6.90 15.68
CA LEU A 170 -11.36 -7.93 16.70
C LEU A 170 -12.68 -7.76 17.46
N ILE A 171 -13.26 -6.56 17.50
CA ILE A 171 -14.60 -6.35 18.09
C ILE A 171 -15.72 -7.10 17.35
N LYS A 172 -15.47 -7.58 16.13
CA LYS A 172 -16.41 -8.43 15.38
C LYS A 172 -16.40 -9.90 15.87
N THR A 173 -15.44 -10.28 16.70
CA THR A 173 -15.37 -11.64 17.25
C THR A 173 -16.41 -11.87 18.32
N GLN A 174 -16.74 -13.14 18.60
CA GLN A 174 -17.60 -13.51 19.73
C GLN A 174 -16.92 -13.31 21.09
N LEU A 175 -15.60 -13.22 21.11
CA LEU A 175 -14.80 -12.96 22.30
C LEU A 175 -14.78 -11.46 22.62
N LYS A 176 -14.62 -11.10 23.90
CA LYS A 176 -14.30 -9.72 24.23
C LYS A 176 -13.01 -9.31 23.53
N PRO A 177 -12.90 -8.11 22.95
CA PRO A 177 -11.72 -7.69 22.16
C PRO A 177 -10.38 -7.90 22.87
N TYR A 178 -10.34 -7.67 24.18
CA TYR A 178 -9.16 -7.90 25.01
C TYR A 178 -8.72 -9.38 25.05
N GLY A 179 -9.67 -10.30 25.23
CA GLY A 179 -9.38 -11.74 25.21
C GLY A 179 -8.91 -12.24 23.86
N SER A 180 -9.48 -11.69 22.78
CA SER A 180 -9.04 -11.96 21.41
C SER A 180 -7.64 -11.43 21.16
N LEU A 181 -7.31 -10.24 21.64
CA LEU A 181 -5.98 -9.64 21.48
C LEU A 181 -4.90 -10.45 22.22
N ASN A 182 -5.15 -10.89 23.45
CA ASN A 182 -4.20 -11.72 24.20
C ASN A 182 -3.93 -13.06 23.51
N LYS A 183 -4.96 -13.70 22.95
CA LYS A 183 -4.80 -14.93 22.16
C LYS A 183 -3.99 -14.66 20.89
N LEU A 184 -4.28 -13.57 20.18
CA LEU A 184 -3.54 -13.16 18.99
C LEU A 184 -2.06 -12.98 19.30
N VAL A 185 -1.72 -12.31 20.39
CA VAL A 185 -0.34 -12.10 20.85
C VAL A 185 0.37 -13.44 21.00
N GLY A 186 -0.20 -14.39 21.73
CA GLY A 186 0.41 -15.71 21.91
C GLY A 186 0.62 -16.48 20.60
N ILE A 187 -0.36 -16.44 19.69
CA ILE A 187 -0.25 -17.07 18.36
C ILE A 187 0.86 -16.40 17.55
N TYR A 188 0.86 -15.08 17.50
CA TYR A 188 1.86 -14.32 16.73
C TYR A 188 3.28 -14.60 17.24
N GLU A 189 3.51 -14.56 18.54
CA GLU A 189 4.81 -14.81 19.16
C GLU A 189 5.31 -16.23 18.90
N THR A 190 4.40 -17.21 18.84
CA THR A 190 4.74 -18.59 18.45
C THR A 190 5.19 -18.69 16.99
N LEU A 191 4.56 -17.91 16.06
CA LEU A 191 4.91 -17.91 14.64
C LEU A 191 6.17 -17.09 14.34
N SER A 192 6.35 -15.98 15.04
CA SER A 192 7.38 -14.99 14.71
C SER A 192 8.68 -15.14 15.49
N ASN A 193 8.63 -15.77 16.66
CA ASN A 193 9.68 -15.78 17.70
C ASN A 193 10.08 -14.36 18.18
N VAL A 194 9.20 -13.37 18.00
CA VAL A 194 9.39 -11.97 18.40
C VAL A 194 8.15 -11.50 19.15
N PRO A 195 8.32 -10.69 20.23
CA PRO A 195 7.19 -10.11 20.93
C PRO A 195 6.37 -9.19 20.02
N LEU A 196 5.03 -9.37 20.02
CA LEU A 196 4.11 -8.46 19.31
C LEU A 196 3.90 -7.15 20.10
N LEU A 197 4.07 -7.20 21.42
CA LEU A 197 3.85 -6.06 22.29
C LEU A 197 5.11 -5.18 22.41
N LEU A 198 4.90 -3.86 22.47
CA LEU A 198 5.97 -2.93 22.81
C LEU A 198 6.55 -3.24 24.18
N SER A 199 7.85 -3.45 24.25
CA SER A 199 8.56 -3.46 25.53
C SER A 199 8.45 -2.06 26.17
N GLN A 200 8.13 -2.01 27.46
CA GLN A 200 8.04 -0.75 28.22
C GLN A 200 9.30 0.12 28.16
N ASN A 201 10.44 -0.46 27.74
CA ASN A 201 11.73 0.22 27.61
C ASN A 201 12.09 0.63 26.16
N LYS A 202 11.25 0.33 25.17
CA LYS A 202 11.46 0.81 23.79
C LYS A 202 10.77 2.15 23.61
N THR A 203 11.55 3.21 23.47
CA THR A 203 11.07 4.47 22.90
C THR A 203 10.52 4.19 21.49
N PRO A 204 9.34 4.74 21.14
CA PRO A 204 8.85 4.65 19.75
C PRO A 204 9.97 5.09 18.81
N ALA A 205 10.18 4.33 17.73
CA ALA A 205 11.17 4.70 16.73
C ALA A 205 10.82 6.12 16.26
N ALA A 206 11.71 7.07 16.54
CA ALA A 206 11.56 8.43 16.05
C ALA A 206 11.38 8.36 14.53
N SER A 207 10.44 9.12 13.98
CA SER A 207 10.34 9.33 12.54
C SER A 207 11.72 9.80 12.09
N LEU A 208 12.43 8.95 11.34
CA LEU A 208 13.71 9.34 10.79
C LEU A 208 13.43 10.55 9.91
N ASN A 209 14.02 11.70 10.27
CA ASN A 209 14.04 12.86 9.38
C ASN A 209 14.58 12.39 8.02
N PRO A 210 14.09 12.93 6.89
CA PRO A 210 14.60 12.59 5.57
C PRO A 210 16.11 12.63 5.62
N SER A 211 16.77 11.47 5.49
CA SER A 211 18.22 11.47 5.46
C SER A 211 18.60 12.17 4.16
N ASN A 212 19.54 13.12 4.21
CA ASN A 212 20.08 13.81 3.02
C ASN A 212 20.65 12.86 1.95
N SER A 213 20.67 11.56 2.23
CA SER A 213 21.17 10.50 1.36
C SER A 213 20.11 9.81 0.51
N PHE A 214 18.79 10.04 0.75
CA PHE A 214 17.73 9.40 -0.01
C PHE A 214 17.19 10.34 -1.08
N TYR A 215 17.36 9.93 -2.34
CA TYR A 215 16.90 10.64 -3.51
C TYR A 215 16.05 9.73 -4.41
N MET A 216 14.92 10.24 -4.89
CA MET A 216 14.04 9.56 -5.84
C MET A 216 14.10 10.26 -7.20
N SER A 217 14.17 9.46 -8.27
CA SER A 217 13.90 9.92 -9.62
C SER A 217 12.59 9.38 -10.14
N PHE A 218 12.00 10.05 -11.13
CA PHE A 218 10.84 9.50 -11.82
C PHE A 218 11.15 8.10 -12.38
N PRO A 219 10.16 7.17 -12.33
CA PRO A 219 10.37 5.77 -12.70
C PRO A 219 10.35 5.53 -14.23
N TRP A 220 10.90 6.47 -15.00
CA TRP A 220 11.06 6.36 -16.45
C TRP A 220 12.35 6.99 -16.94
N PRO A 221 12.80 6.72 -18.21
CA PRO A 221 14.03 7.27 -18.76
C PRO A 221 13.96 8.79 -18.94
N SER A 222 15.13 9.45 -18.91
CA SER A 222 15.26 10.86 -19.29
C SER A 222 14.82 11.09 -20.73
N GLY A 223 14.25 12.26 -21.01
CA GLY A 223 13.76 12.64 -22.33
C GLY A 223 12.34 12.19 -22.65
N TYR A 224 11.72 11.37 -21.80
CA TYR A 224 10.32 10.97 -21.94
C TYR A 224 9.45 11.73 -20.94
N ALA A 225 8.22 12.04 -21.37
CA ALA A 225 7.20 12.64 -20.52
C ALA A 225 6.18 11.59 -20.07
N TRP A 226 5.90 11.55 -18.75
CA TRP A 226 4.75 10.83 -18.22
C TRP A 226 3.84 11.80 -17.47
N TYR A 227 2.71 11.31 -17.03
CA TYR A 227 1.61 12.09 -16.43
C TYR A 227 1.21 11.47 -15.10
N SER A 228 0.68 12.29 -14.19
CA SER A 228 0.09 11.86 -12.92
C SER A 228 -1.14 12.70 -12.60
N GLY A 229 -2.14 12.07 -12.02
CA GLY A 229 -3.20 12.73 -11.26
C GLY A 229 -2.77 13.08 -9.84
N GLY A 230 -3.71 13.55 -9.04
CA GLY A 230 -3.52 13.90 -7.64
C GLY A 230 -3.03 12.74 -6.78
N ALA A 231 -2.26 13.05 -5.73
CA ALA A 231 -1.80 12.06 -4.78
C ALA A 231 -2.95 11.39 -4.02
N HIS A 232 -2.74 10.15 -3.59
CA HIS A 232 -3.74 9.37 -2.86
C HIS A 232 -3.07 8.42 -1.86
N SER A 233 -3.84 7.75 -1.01
CA SER A 233 -3.31 6.65 -0.19
C SER A 233 -3.16 5.39 -1.01
N ASN A 234 -2.31 4.49 -0.57
CA ASN A 234 -2.11 3.19 -1.24
C ASN A 234 -3.40 2.36 -1.32
N THR A 235 -4.32 2.53 -0.40
CA THR A 235 -5.60 1.81 -0.34
C THR A 235 -6.82 2.67 -0.68
N GLY A 236 -6.59 3.91 -1.10
CA GLY A 236 -7.65 4.83 -1.53
C GLY A 236 -8.37 5.61 -0.43
N SER A 237 -7.93 5.52 0.85
CA SER A 237 -8.60 6.18 1.98
C SER A 237 -8.21 7.67 2.20
N GLY A 238 -7.24 8.21 1.47
CA GLY A 238 -6.73 9.59 1.58
C GLY A 238 -5.37 9.65 2.26
N TYR A 239 -5.37 9.92 3.55
CA TYR A 239 -4.14 9.93 4.33
C TYR A 239 -3.41 8.56 4.28
N PRO A 240 -2.09 8.52 4.09
CA PRO A 240 -1.14 9.63 4.19
C PRO A 240 -0.75 10.29 2.84
N TYR A 241 -1.49 10.11 1.75
CA TYR A 241 -1.16 10.65 0.42
C TYR A 241 0.23 10.20 -0.05
N SER A 242 0.47 8.90 0.06
CA SER A 242 1.77 8.28 -0.17
C SER A 242 2.00 7.85 -1.62
N SER A 243 0.99 7.96 -2.47
CA SER A 243 0.98 7.29 -3.77
C SER A 243 0.60 8.21 -4.92
N LEU A 244 1.13 7.88 -6.10
CA LEU A 244 0.87 8.54 -7.39
C LEU A 244 0.67 7.47 -8.46
N ASP A 245 -0.25 7.71 -9.39
CA ASP A 245 -0.47 6.87 -10.56
C ASP A 245 0.20 7.48 -11.78
N PHE A 246 1.28 6.87 -12.26
CA PHE A 246 2.02 7.35 -13.41
C PHE A 246 1.69 6.56 -14.68
N ASN A 247 1.44 7.26 -15.78
CA ASN A 247 1.32 6.67 -17.11
C ASN A 247 1.95 7.56 -18.18
N ASN A 248 2.25 6.99 -19.35
CA ASN A 248 2.84 7.72 -20.47
C ASN A 248 1.82 8.26 -21.48
N GLY A 249 0.54 8.22 -21.17
CA GLY A 249 -0.53 8.65 -22.07
C GLY A 249 -0.81 7.71 -23.26
N SER A 250 -0.30 6.47 -23.25
CA SER A 250 -0.41 5.54 -24.37
C SER A 250 -1.82 4.97 -24.63
N GLY A 251 -2.80 5.31 -23.80
CA GLY A 251 -4.18 4.88 -23.98
C GLY A 251 -4.65 3.78 -23.01
N GLY A 252 -5.73 3.08 -23.37
CA GLY A 252 -6.40 2.06 -22.54
C GLY A 252 -5.72 0.69 -22.56
N TRP A 253 -6.43 -0.30 -22.00
CA TRP A 253 -5.99 -1.70 -22.02
C TRP A 253 -5.69 -2.19 -23.45
N GLY A 254 -4.59 -2.92 -23.60
CA GLY A 254 -4.06 -3.38 -24.88
C GLY A 254 -3.06 -2.43 -25.54
N SER A 255 -2.84 -1.21 -24.98
CA SER A 255 -1.85 -0.28 -25.50
C SER A 255 -0.40 -0.76 -25.25
N ASN A 256 0.57 -0.19 -26.00
CA ASN A 256 1.98 -0.47 -25.75
C ASN A 256 2.49 0.33 -24.55
N THR A 257 2.65 -0.34 -23.42
CA THR A 257 3.14 0.29 -22.18
C THR A 257 4.67 0.24 -22.11
N PRO A 258 5.32 1.31 -21.62
CA PRO A 258 6.77 1.39 -21.52
C PRO A 258 7.31 0.61 -20.31
N TRP A 259 8.62 0.47 -20.28
CA TRP A 259 9.36 -0.02 -19.14
C TRP A 259 9.37 0.99 -18.00
N VAL A 260 9.30 0.46 -16.79
CA VAL A 260 9.39 1.19 -15.52
C VAL A 260 10.79 1.01 -14.93
N GLN A 261 11.39 2.11 -14.48
CA GLN A 261 12.69 2.12 -13.83
C GLN A 261 12.57 2.20 -12.31
N ALA A 262 13.57 1.67 -11.60
CA ALA A 262 13.70 1.90 -10.16
C ALA A 262 13.99 3.39 -9.89
N ALA A 263 13.18 4.02 -9.03
CA ALA A 263 13.33 5.43 -8.66
C ALA A 263 14.62 5.71 -7.86
N HIS A 264 15.16 4.70 -7.21
CA HIS A 264 16.43 4.70 -6.47
C HIS A 264 17.03 3.28 -6.46
N GLY A 265 18.26 3.14 -5.99
CA GLY A 265 18.89 1.83 -5.77
C GLY A 265 18.48 1.22 -4.44
N GLY A 266 18.61 -0.09 -4.32
CA GLY A 266 18.31 -0.80 -3.07
C GLY A 266 18.05 -2.29 -3.25
N THR A 267 17.53 -2.93 -2.21
CA THR A 267 17.17 -4.35 -2.19
C THR A 267 15.73 -4.55 -2.63
N VAL A 268 15.51 -5.48 -3.53
CA VAL A 268 14.20 -5.82 -4.07
C VAL A 268 13.43 -6.75 -3.14
N THR A 269 12.14 -6.50 -2.96
CA THR A 269 11.15 -7.44 -2.42
C THR A 269 10.05 -7.62 -3.44
N ARG A 270 9.91 -8.81 -4.00
CA ARG A 270 8.86 -9.15 -4.97
C ARG A 270 7.73 -9.89 -4.26
N TYR A 271 6.58 -9.25 -4.16
CA TYR A 271 5.40 -9.81 -3.48
C TYR A 271 4.56 -10.72 -4.37
N SER A 272 4.54 -10.43 -5.69
CA SER A 272 3.78 -11.19 -6.68
C SER A 272 4.32 -10.94 -8.08
N SER A 273 3.61 -11.42 -9.12
CA SER A 273 3.95 -11.12 -10.52
C SER A 273 3.68 -9.67 -10.93
N CYS A 274 2.90 -8.91 -10.13
CA CYS A 274 2.50 -7.53 -10.45
C CYS A 274 2.84 -6.50 -9.37
N ASN A 275 3.53 -6.88 -8.27
CA ASN A 275 3.86 -5.98 -7.17
C ASN A 275 5.29 -6.20 -6.68
N ILE A 276 6.08 -5.12 -6.65
CA ILE A 276 7.49 -5.12 -6.29
C ILE A 276 7.83 -3.87 -5.48
N ARG A 277 8.69 -4.02 -4.47
CA ARG A 277 9.25 -2.92 -3.65
C ARG A 277 10.75 -2.89 -3.81
N VAL A 278 11.33 -1.69 -3.83
CA VAL A 278 12.77 -1.46 -3.73
C VAL A 278 13.02 -0.73 -2.42
N THR A 279 13.86 -1.29 -1.53
CA THR A 279 14.17 -0.73 -0.21
C THR A 279 15.59 -0.19 -0.22
N HIS A 280 15.73 1.12 0.03
CA HIS A 280 17.01 1.81 0.15
C HIS A 280 17.64 1.58 1.54
N SER A 281 18.96 1.66 1.64
CA SER A 281 19.72 1.49 2.90
C SER A 281 19.34 2.48 4.01
N SER A 282 18.76 3.64 3.66
CA SER A 282 18.23 4.62 4.62
C SER A 282 16.94 4.19 5.32
N GLY A 283 16.34 3.06 4.94
CA GLY A 283 15.04 2.61 5.44
C GLY A 283 13.84 3.06 4.61
N TYR A 284 14.02 4.04 3.71
CA TYR A 284 12.98 4.42 2.75
C TYR A 284 12.85 3.38 1.64
N ALA A 285 11.66 3.27 1.07
CA ALA A 285 11.38 2.34 -0.03
C ALA A 285 10.38 2.95 -1.01
N THR A 286 10.43 2.49 -2.26
CA THR A 286 9.37 2.74 -3.24
C THR A 286 8.75 1.42 -3.68
N GLN A 287 7.42 1.42 -3.82
CA GLN A 287 6.64 0.27 -4.25
C GLN A 287 5.99 0.55 -5.59
N TYR A 288 5.94 -0.46 -6.43
CA TYR A 288 5.42 -0.40 -7.79
C TYR A 288 4.39 -1.51 -7.98
N TYR A 289 3.14 -1.14 -8.19
CA TYR A 289 2.04 -2.07 -8.41
C TYR A 289 1.44 -1.88 -9.80
N HIS A 290 0.58 -2.80 -10.22
CA HIS A 290 0.07 -2.94 -11.59
C HIS A 290 1.16 -3.22 -12.62
N MET A 291 2.20 -3.91 -12.20
CA MET A 291 3.33 -4.27 -13.04
C MET A 291 3.11 -5.56 -13.81
N SER A 292 3.94 -5.79 -14.80
CA SER A 292 4.08 -7.05 -15.53
C SER A 292 5.55 -7.24 -15.92
N ASN A 293 5.91 -8.48 -16.27
CA ASN A 293 7.24 -8.80 -16.77
C ASN A 293 8.37 -8.34 -15.83
N LEU A 294 8.19 -8.56 -14.52
CA LEU A 294 9.17 -8.19 -13.49
C LEU A 294 10.48 -8.95 -13.67
N GLN A 295 11.60 -8.19 -13.68
CA GLN A 295 12.94 -8.70 -13.98
C GLN A 295 13.71 -9.22 -12.77
N TYR A 296 13.35 -8.78 -11.56
CA TYR A 296 14.10 -9.06 -10.34
C TYR A 296 13.33 -9.97 -9.38
N ARG A 297 14.08 -10.65 -8.51
CA ARG A 297 13.59 -11.49 -7.41
C ARG A 297 13.83 -10.79 -6.08
N SER A 298 13.14 -11.26 -5.03
CA SER A 298 13.45 -10.81 -3.66
C SER A 298 14.90 -11.13 -3.32
N GLY A 299 15.57 -10.15 -2.67
CA GLY A 299 16.99 -10.22 -2.31
C GLY A 299 17.94 -9.62 -3.35
N ASP A 300 17.52 -9.42 -4.60
CA ASP A 300 18.37 -8.77 -5.60
C ASP A 300 18.68 -7.33 -5.19
N VAL A 301 19.94 -6.92 -5.33
CA VAL A 301 20.38 -5.53 -5.11
C VAL A 301 20.53 -4.85 -6.45
N ILE A 302 19.85 -3.71 -6.62
CA ILE A 302 19.78 -3.00 -7.89
C ILE A 302 20.16 -1.52 -7.74
N ASN A 303 20.60 -0.92 -8.86
CA ASN A 303 20.90 0.50 -8.94
C ASN A 303 19.66 1.34 -9.28
N SER A 304 19.71 2.64 -9.00
CA SER A 304 18.75 3.61 -9.54
C SER A 304 18.70 3.52 -11.06
N GLY A 305 17.50 3.58 -11.63
CA GLY A 305 17.30 3.46 -13.09
C GLY A 305 17.28 2.03 -13.63
N ALA A 306 17.46 1.00 -12.79
CA ALA A 306 17.33 -0.40 -13.21
C ALA A 306 15.90 -0.69 -13.74
N TRP A 307 15.80 -1.47 -14.81
CA TRP A 307 14.53 -1.81 -15.44
C TRP A 307 13.75 -2.84 -14.63
N LEU A 308 12.73 -2.41 -13.90
CA LEU A 308 11.95 -3.29 -13.01
C LEU A 308 11.01 -4.24 -13.77
N GLY A 309 10.43 -3.76 -14.84
CA GLY A 309 9.39 -4.41 -15.62
C GLY A 309 8.64 -3.38 -16.44
N ARG A 310 7.43 -3.72 -16.91
CA ARG A 310 6.50 -2.77 -17.53
C ARG A 310 5.33 -2.54 -16.60
N TYR A 311 4.68 -1.38 -16.62
CA TYR A 311 3.33 -1.39 -16.10
C TYR A 311 2.43 -2.16 -17.10
N ALA A 312 1.49 -2.95 -16.56
CA ALA A 312 0.76 -3.92 -17.35
C ALA A 312 -0.23 -3.23 -18.30
N ASN A 313 -0.29 -3.72 -19.54
CA ASN A 313 -1.30 -3.30 -20.52
C ASN A 313 -2.52 -4.25 -20.58
N ASN A 314 -2.53 -5.27 -19.73
CA ASN A 314 -3.59 -6.25 -19.60
C ASN A 314 -4.12 -6.24 -18.17
N LYS A 315 -5.45 -6.15 -18.01
CA LYS A 315 -6.10 -6.04 -16.70
C LYS A 315 -5.77 -7.22 -15.78
N ASN A 316 -5.76 -8.44 -16.30
CA ASN A 316 -5.47 -9.63 -15.48
C ASN A 316 -4.01 -9.68 -15.01
N GLN A 317 -3.07 -9.13 -15.79
CA GLN A 317 -1.68 -8.99 -15.37
C GLN A 317 -1.52 -7.88 -14.32
N ALA A 318 -2.18 -6.74 -14.53
CA ALA A 318 -2.17 -5.61 -13.59
C ALA A 318 -2.74 -5.99 -12.22
N LEU A 319 -3.76 -6.85 -12.22
CA LEU A 319 -4.51 -7.31 -11.04
C LEU A 319 -4.24 -8.80 -10.76
N CYS A 320 -2.99 -9.19 -10.73
CA CYS A 320 -2.54 -10.59 -10.71
C CYS A 320 -3.03 -11.40 -9.49
N GLN A 321 -3.46 -10.73 -8.44
CA GLN A 321 -4.06 -11.32 -7.22
C GLN A 321 -5.38 -10.59 -6.85
N GLY A 322 -6.08 -10.05 -7.83
CA GLY A 322 -7.29 -9.26 -7.62
C GLY A 322 -7.01 -7.76 -7.47
N GLY A 323 -7.99 -7.02 -6.97
CA GLY A 323 -7.93 -5.57 -6.84
C GLY A 323 -8.66 -4.84 -7.97
N GLN A 324 -8.33 -3.58 -8.16
CA GLN A 324 -9.02 -2.71 -9.13
C GLN A 324 -8.05 -1.79 -9.85
N SER A 325 -8.30 -1.56 -11.11
CA SER A 325 -7.62 -0.56 -11.94
C SER A 325 -8.51 -0.21 -13.12
N SER A 326 -8.63 1.06 -13.46
CA SER A 326 -9.42 1.55 -14.58
C SER A 326 -8.66 1.60 -15.91
N GLY A 327 -7.33 1.56 -15.89
CA GLY A 327 -6.49 1.61 -17.07
C GLY A 327 -5.02 1.34 -16.78
N PRO A 328 -4.17 1.22 -17.81
CA PRO A 328 -2.75 0.98 -17.66
C PRO A 328 -2.03 2.15 -16.97
N HIS A 329 -1.37 1.88 -15.85
CA HIS A 329 -0.50 2.81 -15.12
C HIS A 329 0.42 2.03 -14.17
N VAL A 330 1.44 2.66 -13.64
CA VAL A 330 2.16 2.18 -12.47
C VAL A 330 1.66 2.94 -11.24
N HIS A 331 1.14 2.20 -10.25
CA HIS A 331 0.84 2.73 -8.94
C HIS A 331 2.15 2.77 -8.14
N PHE A 332 2.62 3.98 -7.84
CA PHE A 332 3.89 4.26 -7.18
C PHE A 332 3.66 4.76 -5.77
N SER A 333 4.31 4.17 -4.77
CA SER A 333 4.14 4.58 -3.37
C SER A 333 5.49 4.76 -2.66
N LEU A 334 5.53 5.72 -1.72
CA LEU A 334 6.66 5.96 -0.83
C LEU A 334 6.39 5.32 0.55
N LEU A 335 7.41 4.64 1.10
CA LEU A 335 7.37 4.03 2.42
C LEU A 335 8.63 4.39 3.23
N ASN A 336 8.51 4.33 4.55
CA ASN A 336 9.61 4.38 5.50
C ASN A 336 9.48 3.23 6.50
N ASN A 337 10.42 2.30 6.49
CA ASN A 337 10.40 1.07 7.29
C ASN A 337 9.04 0.34 7.26
N GLY A 338 8.49 0.17 6.05
CA GLY A 338 7.19 -0.47 5.84
C GLY A 338 5.96 0.42 6.05
N ARG A 339 6.09 1.63 6.59
CA ARG A 339 4.96 2.57 6.73
C ARG A 339 4.83 3.43 5.50
N PHE A 340 3.65 3.48 4.90
CA PHE A 340 3.35 4.45 3.86
C PHE A 340 3.53 5.88 4.39
N THR A 341 4.28 6.67 3.65
CA THR A 341 4.72 8.02 4.07
C THR A 341 4.22 9.04 3.07
N SER A 342 3.68 10.16 3.56
CA SER A 342 3.20 11.24 2.71
C SER A 342 4.28 11.69 1.72
N LEU A 343 3.87 11.92 0.47
CA LEU A 343 4.73 12.52 -0.56
C LEU A 343 4.84 14.04 -0.41
N HIS A 344 4.11 14.66 0.53
CA HIS A 344 4.13 16.11 0.72
C HIS A 344 5.55 16.60 1.04
N ASN A 345 6.00 17.61 0.30
CA ASN A 345 7.34 18.19 0.37
C ASN A 345 8.50 17.23 0.03
N TRP A 346 8.22 16.03 -0.47
CA TRP A 346 9.25 15.18 -1.06
C TRP A 346 9.63 15.64 -2.46
N TYR A 347 10.85 15.29 -2.86
CA TYR A 347 11.38 15.58 -4.18
C TYR A 347 11.49 14.30 -5.01
N ILE A 348 11.02 14.37 -6.25
CA ILE A 348 11.20 13.33 -7.28
C ILE A 348 11.74 14.00 -8.56
N SER A 349 12.92 13.61 -9.05
CA SER A 349 13.63 14.28 -10.17
C SER A 349 13.68 15.80 -10.03
N ASN A 350 13.95 16.29 -8.81
CA ASN A 350 13.98 17.71 -8.42
C ASN A 350 12.63 18.44 -8.48
N TYR A 351 11.53 17.74 -8.68
CA TYR A 351 10.20 18.30 -8.46
C TYR A 351 9.77 18.10 -7.01
N ARG A 352 9.47 19.18 -6.29
CA ARG A 352 8.79 19.12 -4.99
C ARG A 352 7.32 18.78 -5.22
N ILE A 353 6.77 17.89 -4.42
CA ILE A 353 5.39 17.44 -4.52
C ILE A 353 4.54 18.16 -3.48
N ASP A 354 3.41 18.76 -3.90
CA ASP A 354 2.30 19.12 -3.05
C ASP A 354 1.16 18.12 -3.29
N VAL A 355 0.71 17.43 -2.23
CA VAL A 355 -0.15 16.24 -2.36
C VAL A 355 -1.65 16.55 -2.48
N GLY A 356 -2.04 17.84 -2.33
CA GLY A 356 -3.45 18.21 -2.35
C GLY A 356 -4.15 18.01 -1.00
N ASN A 357 -5.46 18.23 -0.99
CA ASN A 357 -6.30 18.24 0.21
C ASN A 357 -7.20 17.00 0.34
N SER A 358 -7.29 16.20 -0.70
CA SER A 358 -8.09 14.96 -0.77
C SER A 358 -7.47 13.95 -1.72
N ASN A 359 -7.93 12.71 -1.67
CA ASN A 359 -7.54 11.71 -2.68
C ASN A 359 -7.84 12.20 -4.09
N TYR A 360 -6.86 12.03 -4.98
CA TYR A 360 -6.98 12.41 -6.40
C TYR A 360 -7.39 13.87 -6.59
N ASP A 361 -6.89 14.78 -5.75
CA ASP A 361 -7.12 16.22 -5.89
C ASP A 361 -6.34 16.76 -7.09
N ASP A 362 -7.01 16.85 -8.24
CA ASP A 362 -6.42 17.37 -9.49
C ASP A 362 -6.40 18.91 -9.58
N ASN A 363 -6.89 19.61 -8.53
CA ASN A 363 -6.91 21.05 -8.50
C ASN A 363 -5.49 21.61 -8.36
N CYS A 364 -5.02 22.34 -9.34
CA CYS A 364 -3.66 22.91 -9.40
C CYS A 364 -3.34 23.92 -8.27
N ARG A 365 -4.34 24.37 -7.52
CA ARG A 365 -4.10 25.21 -6.31
C ARG A 365 -3.58 24.36 -5.15
N ASN A 366 -3.94 23.08 -5.12
CA ASN A 366 -3.70 22.17 -4.01
C ASN A 366 -2.64 21.11 -4.36
N PHE A 367 -2.79 20.47 -5.53
CA PHE A 367 -1.88 19.42 -6.02
C PHE A 367 -1.06 19.92 -7.21
N TYR A 368 0.26 19.83 -7.10
CA TYR A 368 1.20 20.14 -8.18
C TYR A 368 2.60 19.59 -7.89
N PHE A 369 3.38 19.49 -8.96
CA PHE A 369 4.82 19.30 -8.91
C PHE A 369 5.50 20.64 -9.16
N GLU A 370 6.46 21.04 -8.31
CA GLU A 370 7.16 22.32 -8.45
C GLU A 370 8.65 22.11 -8.71
N LYS A 371 9.16 22.72 -9.76
CA LYS A 371 10.58 22.70 -10.10
C LYS A 371 11.02 24.09 -10.54
N ASN A 372 12.08 24.63 -9.89
CA ASN A 372 12.61 25.98 -10.18
C ASN A 372 11.55 27.09 -10.13
N GLY A 373 10.60 26.99 -9.19
CA GLY A 373 9.50 27.97 -9.02
C GLY A 373 8.33 27.79 -10.00
N TYR A 374 8.39 26.83 -10.91
CA TYR A 374 7.30 26.54 -11.86
C TYR A 374 6.44 25.37 -11.37
N LYS A 375 5.11 25.57 -11.37
CA LYS A 375 4.14 24.53 -11.03
C LYS A 375 3.74 23.73 -12.27
N THR A 376 3.79 22.40 -12.14
CA THR A 376 3.23 21.46 -13.12
C THR A 376 2.01 20.82 -12.48
N CYS A 377 0.81 21.13 -12.98
CA CYS A 377 -0.46 20.61 -12.47
C CYS A 377 -0.67 19.13 -12.82
N ALA A 378 -1.70 18.51 -12.20
CA ALA A 378 -2.17 17.20 -12.59
C ALA A 378 -2.35 17.07 -14.10
N TRP A 379 -2.02 15.90 -14.65
CA TRP A 379 -2.17 15.54 -16.05
C TRP A 379 -1.37 16.42 -17.02
N ARG A 380 -0.34 17.10 -16.54
CA ARG A 380 0.65 17.79 -17.37
C ARG A 380 1.93 16.97 -17.45
N ALA A 381 2.66 17.14 -18.54
CA ALA A 381 3.90 16.42 -18.82
C ALA A 381 4.97 16.65 -17.74
N LEU A 382 5.47 15.54 -17.15
CA LEU A 382 6.55 15.51 -16.19
C LEU A 382 7.79 14.89 -16.85
N TYR A 383 8.92 15.58 -16.78
CA TYR A 383 10.19 15.16 -17.38
C TYR A 383 11.22 14.83 -16.30
N LYS A 384 11.89 13.67 -16.48
CA LYS A 384 13.02 13.26 -15.62
C LYS A 384 14.27 14.08 -15.89
#